data_acc8aabe249d48a28f77128cbef6b63c
#
_entry.id   acc8aabe249d48a28f77128cbef6b63c
#
_cell.length_a   1.000
_cell.length_b   1.000
_cell.length_c   1.000
_cell.angle_alpha   90.00
_cell.angle_beta   90.00
_cell.angle_gamma   90.00
#
_symmetry.space_group_name_H-M   'P 1'
#
loop_
_entity.id
_entity.type
_entity.pdbx_description
1 polymer ?
#
loop_
_entity_poly.entity_id
_entity_poly.type
_entity_poly.pdbx_seq_one_letter_code
_entity_poly.pdbx_strand_id
1 'polypeptide(L)'
;MTSPREHRRNQAAQIEKLFTARMKSLMPKIFLVLAVSAFVSSALAGESGNERDGLRFAQSVCAECHAVRDGERASPNAQAPSFTTVATTPGMNAMALKVWFQTPHPTMPNLKFSNQDSDDVIAYILSLRKRQ
;
A
#
# COMPACT_ATOMS: atom_id res chain seq x y z
N MET A 1 -24.30 8.45 -68.13
CA MET A 1 -22.83 8.29 -67.96
C MET A 1 -22.37 9.27 -66.90
N THR A 2 -22.13 8.80 -65.70
CA THR A 2 -21.63 9.66 -64.60
C THR A 2 -20.15 9.92 -64.77
N SER A 3 -19.76 11.20 -64.62
CA SER A 3 -18.37 11.66 -64.81
C SER A 3 -17.43 10.99 -63.79
N PRO A 4 -16.18 10.62 -64.15
CA PRO A 4 -15.19 10.06 -63.25
C PRO A 4 -14.90 10.93 -62.00
N ARG A 5 -15.16 12.23 -62.08
CA ARG A 5 -15.02 13.17 -60.95
C ARG A 5 -16.17 13.05 -59.93
N GLU A 6 -17.36 12.70 -60.40
CA GLU A 6 -18.52 12.52 -59.55
C GLU A 6 -18.44 11.20 -58.75
N HIS A 7 -17.91 10.17 -59.39
CA HIS A 7 -17.67 8.87 -58.72
C HIS A 7 -16.63 9.00 -57.60
N ARG A 8 -15.54 9.71 -57.80
CA ARG A 8 -14.52 9.97 -56.74
C ARG A 8 -15.07 10.80 -55.61
N ARG A 9 -15.92 11.79 -55.87
CA ARG A 9 -16.52 12.61 -54.83
C ARG A 9 -17.48 11.84 -53.94
N ASN A 10 -18.24 10.94 -54.54
CA ASN A 10 -19.15 10.06 -53.82
C ASN A 10 -18.40 8.99 -52.97
N GLN A 11 -17.28 8.48 -53.46
CA GLN A 11 -16.43 7.57 -52.67
C GLN A 11 -15.81 8.26 -51.46
N ALA A 12 -15.28 9.48 -51.63
CA ALA A 12 -14.71 10.25 -50.52
C ALA A 12 -15.76 10.55 -49.44
N ALA A 13 -16.97 10.97 -49.83
CA ALA A 13 -18.07 11.21 -48.90
C ALA A 13 -18.56 9.93 -48.13
N GLN A 14 -18.51 8.80 -48.81
CA GLN A 14 -18.80 7.50 -48.17
C GLN A 14 -17.76 7.10 -47.15
N ILE A 15 -16.49 7.32 -47.45
CA ILE A 15 -15.37 6.98 -46.52
C ILE A 15 -15.45 7.88 -45.28
N GLU A 16 -15.72 9.17 -45.44
CA GLU A 16 -15.89 10.10 -44.30
C GLU A 16 -17.05 9.68 -43.40
N LYS A 17 -18.20 9.31 -43.96
CA LYS A 17 -19.36 8.84 -43.18
C LYS A 17 -19.08 7.55 -42.41
N LEU A 18 -18.37 6.62 -43.01
CA LEU A 18 -17.97 5.37 -42.37
C LEU A 18 -16.96 5.60 -41.24
N PHE A 19 -16.01 6.52 -41.46
CA PHE A 19 -14.99 6.87 -40.48
C PHE A 19 -15.61 7.55 -39.25
N THR A 20 -16.50 8.53 -39.47
CA THR A 20 -17.18 9.26 -38.39
C THR A 20 -18.16 8.37 -37.63
N ALA A 21 -18.88 7.48 -38.30
CA ALA A 21 -19.78 6.51 -37.64
C ALA A 21 -19.01 5.51 -36.77
N ARG A 22 -17.87 5.03 -37.28
CA ARG A 22 -17.02 4.08 -36.53
C ARG A 22 -16.36 4.73 -35.32
N MET A 23 -15.93 6.00 -35.44
CA MET A 23 -15.33 6.77 -34.35
C MET A 23 -16.35 7.06 -33.24
N LYS A 24 -17.59 7.42 -33.58
CA LYS A 24 -18.68 7.60 -32.60
C LYS A 24 -19.05 6.33 -31.85
N SER A 25 -18.90 5.16 -32.50
CA SER A 25 -19.17 3.87 -31.85
C SER A 25 -18.05 3.38 -30.93
N LEU A 26 -16.80 3.79 -31.19
CA LEU A 26 -15.64 3.40 -30.37
C LEU A 26 -15.43 4.29 -29.13
N MET A 27 -15.75 5.57 -29.22
CA MET A 27 -15.57 6.52 -28.12
C MET A 27 -16.23 6.10 -26.81
N PRO A 28 -17.52 5.68 -26.75
CA PRO A 28 -18.14 5.32 -25.48
C PRO A 28 -17.53 4.04 -24.87
N LYS A 29 -17.01 3.14 -25.71
CA LYS A 29 -16.38 1.89 -25.23
C LYS A 29 -14.98 2.14 -24.64
N ILE A 30 -14.23 3.07 -25.22
CA ILE A 30 -12.91 3.47 -24.70
C ILE A 30 -13.06 4.23 -23.38
N PHE A 31 -14.04 5.12 -23.25
CA PHE A 31 -14.34 5.80 -21.98
C PHE A 31 -14.77 4.85 -20.88
N LEU A 32 -15.57 3.82 -21.20
CA LEU A 32 -16.00 2.82 -20.23
C LEU A 32 -14.82 1.99 -19.71
N VAL A 33 -13.90 1.59 -20.57
CA VAL A 33 -12.69 0.81 -20.18
C VAL A 33 -11.74 1.64 -19.34
N LEU A 34 -11.54 2.92 -19.66
CA LEU A 34 -10.71 3.83 -18.86
C LEU A 34 -11.31 4.14 -17.48
N ALA A 35 -12.64 4.26 -17.38
CA ALA A 35 -13.31 4.48 -16.11
C ALA A 35 -13.20 3.26 -15.17
N VAL A 36 -13.27 2.04 -15.71
CA VAL A 36 -13.14 0.80 -14.90
C VAL A 36 -11.70 0.63 -14.38
N SER A 37 -10.68 1.01 -15.15
CA SER A 37 -9.29 0.90 -14.69
C SER A 37 -8.94 1.86 -13.56
N ALA A 38 -9.62 3.00 -13.43
CA ALA A 38 -9.40 3.95 -12.34
C ALA A 38 -9.93 3.44 -10.99
N PHE A 39 -10.95 2.58 -10.98
CA PHE A 39 -11.52 2.02 -9.75
C PHE A 39 -10.72 0.84 -9.17
N VAL A 40 -9.91 0.15 -9.96
CA VAL A 40 -9.16 -1.04 -9.49
C VAL A 40 -7.90 -0.65 -8.68
N SER A 41 -7.40 0.57 -8.84
CA SER A 41 -6.19 1.02 -8.13
C SER A 41 -6.39 1.30 -6.64
N SER A 42 -7.61 1.45 -6.16
CA SER A 42 -7.90 1.73 -4.74
C SER A 42 -8.02 0.49 -3.85
N ALA A 43 -8.09 -0.71 -4.43
CA ALA A 43 -8.33 -1.95 -3.68
C ALA A 43 -7.04 -2.66 -3.22
N LEU A 44 -5.85 -2.14 -3.58
CA LEU A 44 -4.55 -2.71 -3.19
C LEU A 44 -3.79 -1.88 -2.14
N ALA A 45 -4.40 -0.81 -1.63
CA ALA A 45 -3.95 -0.20 -0.39
C ALA A 45 -4.45 -1.11 0.76
N GLY A 46 -3.81 -2.26 0.95
CA GLY A 46 -3.83 -2.94 2.23
C GLY A 46 -3.46 -1.89 3.27
N GLU A 47 -4.22 -1.82 4.37
CA GLU A 47 -3.97 -0.89 5.46
C GLU A 47 -2.52 -1.09 5.94
N SER A 48 -1.62 -0.37 5.30
CA SER A 48 -0.26 -0.24 5.81
C SER A 48 -0.35 0.68 7.01
N GLY A 49 0.03 0.18 8.18
CA GLY A 49 -0.02 0.95 9.41
C GLY A 49 0.73 2.28 9.29
N ASN A 50 0.36 3.23 10.12
CA ASN A 50 0.93 4.56 10.16
C ASN A 50 2.15 4.59 11.11
N GLU A 51 3.35 4.85 10.57
CA GLU A 51 4.60 4.89 11.36
C GLU A 51 4.56 5.89 12.53
N ARG A 52 3.89 7.04 12.38
CA ARG A 52 3.80 8.08 13.44
C ARG A 52 2.88 7.64 14.57
N ASP A 53 1.79 7.00 14.23
CA ASP A 53 0.83 6.48 15.19
C ASP A 53 1.43 5.28 15.91
N GLY A 54 2.15 4.42 15.19
CA GLY A 54 2.93 3.33 15.74
C GLY A 54 4.01 3.80 16.71
N LEU A 55 4.74 4.87 16.41
CA LEU A 55 5.70 5.46 17.36
C LEU A 55 4.99 5.97 18.63
N ARG A 56 3.86 6.68 18.48
CA ARG A 56 3.12 7.18 19.64
C ARG A 56 2.63 6.04 20.53
N PHE A 57 2.06 5.00 19.92
CA PHE A 57 1.62 3.82 20.63
C PHE A 57 2.80 3.12 21.33
N ALA A 58 3.90 2.90 20.62
CA ALA A 58 5.10 2.29 21.18
C ALA A 58 5.66 3.07 22.38
N GLN A 59 5.64 4.39 22.33
CA GLN A 59 6.07 5.23 23.44
C GLN A 59 5.16 5.14 24.66
N SER A 60 3.87 4.90 24.48
CA SER A 60 2.91 4.82 25.57
C SER A 60 2.81 3.42 26.19
N VAL A 61 3.08 2.37 25.42
CA VAL A 61 2.82 0.99 25.82
C VAL A 61 4.10 0.16 25.92
N CYS A 62 5.02 0.33 24.96
CA CYS A 62 6.18 -0.56 24.84
C CYS A 62 7.46 0.01 25.51
N ALA A 63 7.52 1.34 25.67
CA ALA A 63 8.71 2.03 26.16
C ALA A 63 9.05 1.74 27.63
N GLU A 64 8.14 1.16 28.38
CA GLU A 64 8.42 0.70 29.74
C GLU A 64 9.50 -0.40 29.76
N CYS A 65 9.52 -1.25 28.74
CA CYS A 65 10.45 -2.37 28.63
C CYS A 65 11.44 -2.24 27.47
N HIS A 66 11.05 -1.67 26.35
CA HIS A 66 11.85 -1.61 25.13
C HIS A 66 12.42 -0.22 24.87
N ALA A 67 13.63 -0.14 24.34
CA ALA A 67 14.11 1.06 23.66
C ALA A 67 13.35 1.18 22.32
N VAL A 68 12.41 2.13 22.25
CA VAL A 68 11.48 2.24 21.13
C VAL A 68 11.89 3.27 20.10
N ARG A 69 12.75 4.24 20.45
CA ARG A 69 13.15 5.31 19.55
C ARG A 69 14.33 4.90 18.68
N ASP A 70 14.41 5.54 17.52
CA ASP A 70 15.58 5.43 16.66
C ASP A 70 16.85 5.84 17.41
N GLY A 71 17.92 5.08 17.24
CA GLY A 71 19.21 5.33 17.91
C GLY A 71 19.27 4.91 19.38
N GLU A 72 18.18 4.60 20.04
CA GLU A 72 18.18 4.03 21.38
C GLU A 72 18.64 2.56 21.32
N ARG A 73 19.74 2.23 22.00
CA ARG A 73 20.31 0.87 21.99
C ARG A 73 20.03 0.07 23.26
N ALA A 74 19.89 0.75 24.37
CA ALA A 74 19.67 0.12 25.67
C ALA A 74 18.20 0.20 26.08
N SER A 75 17.54 -0.95 26.16
CA SER A 75 16.18 -1.03 26.68
C SER A 75 16.14 -0.89 28.19
N PRO A 76 15.09 -0.28 28.78
CA PRO A 76 14.90 -0.25 30.23
C PRO A 76 14.93 -1.65 30.87
N ASN A 77 14.29 -2.61 30.22
CA ASN A 77 14.45 -4.01 30.56
C ASN A 77 15.58 -4.63 29.70
N ALA A 78 16.66 -5.07 30.34
CA ALA A 78 17.80 -5.66 29.64
C ALA A 78 17.49 -6.93 28.84
N GLN A 79 16.39 -7.63 29.15
CA GLN A 79 15.92 -8.80 28.39
C GLN A 79 15.04 -8.45 27.21
N ALA A 80 14.57 -7.22 27.12
CA ALA A 80 13.74 -6.75 25.99
C ALA A 80 14.64 -6.16 24.89
N PRO A 81 14.63 -6.70 23.66
CA PRO A 81 15.42 -6.15 22.58
C PRO A 81 14.93 -4.74 22.21
N SER A 82 15.85 -3.86 21.79
CA SER A 82 15.43 -2.57 21.21
C SER A 82 14.64 -2.79 19.92
N PHE A 83 13.76 -1.86 19.57
CA PHE A 83 12.99 -1.93 18.32
C PHE A 83 13.90 -1.91 17.08
N THR A 84 15.03 -1.23 17.17
CA THR A 84 16.05 -1.27 16.11
C THR A 84 16.63 -2.68 15.95
N THR A 85 16.94 -3.37 17.05
CA THR A 85 17.40 -4.78 17.03
C THR A 85 16.34 -5.69 16.42
N VAL A 86 15.08 -5.53 16.84
CA VAL A 86 13.96 -6.30 16.26
C VAL A 86 13.86 -6.06 14.76
N ALA A 87 13.87 -4.80 14.33
CA ALA A 87 13.76 -4.42 12.92
C ALA A 87 14.87 -5.02 12.05
N THR A 88 16.09 -5.10 12.57
CA THR A 88 17.28 -5.57 11.83
C THR A 88 17.51 -7.07 11.94
N THR A 89 16.71 -7.79 12.71
CA THR A 89 16.78 -9.25 12.82
C THR A 89 16.56 -9.89 11.43
N PRO A 90 17.44 -10.80 10.98
CA PRO A 90 17.28 -11.48 9.70
C PRO A 90 15.93 -12.19 9.59
N GLY A 91 15.23 -12.00 8.46
CA GLY A 91 13.89 -12.59 8.22
C GLY A 91 12.73 -11.85 8.87
N MET A 92 12.98 -10.81 9.70
CA MET A 92 11.90 -10.04 10.30
C MET A 92 11.10 -9.30 9.23
N ASN A 93 9.79 -9.43 9.28
CA ASN A 93 8.84 -8.79 8.36
C ASN A 93 7.49 -8.57 9.07
N ALA A 94 6.54 -7.94 8.39
CA ALA A 94 5.24 -7.61 8.99
C ALA A 94 4.48 -8.86 9.49
N MET A 95 4.52 -9.94 8.74
CA MET A 95 3.87 -11.20 9.13
C MET A 95 4.52 -11.80 10.38
N ALA A 96 5.84 -11.82 10.45
CA ALA A 96 6.57 -12.32 11.62
C ALA A 96 6.23 -11.50 12.87
N LEU A 97 6.20 -10.17 12.78
CA LEU A 97 5.80 -9.29 13.88
C LEU A 97 4.34 -9.51 14.28
N LYS A 98 3.44 -9.69 13.31
CA LYS A 98 2.03 -9.98 13.59
C LYS A 98 1.89 -11.28 14.40
N VAL A 99 2.62 -12.33 14.02
CA VAL A 99 2.65 -13.60 14.77
C VAL A 99 3.21 -13.40 16.17
N TRP A 100 4.31 -12.64 16.30
CA TRP A 100 4.90 -12.33 17.61
C TRP A 100 3.90 -11.63 18.54
N PHE A 101 3.16 -10.64 18.08
CA PHE A 101 2.17 -9.93 18.89
C PHE A 101 0.97 -10.79 19.29
N GLN A 102 0.69 -11.86 18.56
CA GLN A 102 -0.40 -12.79 18.85
C GLN A 102 0.03 -14.02 19.68
N THR A 103 1.34 -14.20 19.86
CA THR A 103 1.90 -15.36 20.54
C THR A 103 2.42 -14.96 21.93
N PRO A 104 1.95 -15.57 23.02
CA PRO A 104 2.50 -15.32 24.34
C PRO A 104 3.99 -15.67 24.39
N HIS A 105 4.80 -14.78 24.95
CA HIS A 105 6.21 -15.04 25.20
C HIS A 105 6.55 -14.75 26.68
N PRO A 106 7.47 -15.55 27.28
CA PRO A 106 7.65 -15.59 28.72
C PRO A 106 8.00 -14.26 29.38
N THR A 107 8.62 -13.33 28.66
CA THR A 107 9.14 -12.07 29.21
C THR A 107 8.35 -10.84 28.79
N MET A 108 7.32 -10.99 27.96
CA MET A 108 6.48 -9.90 27.49
C MET A 108 5.05 -10.11 27.96
N PRO A 109 4.38 -9.12 28.57
CA PRO A 109 2.97 -9.22 28.90
C PRO A 109 2.11 -9.53 27.69
N ASN A 110 1.04 -10.30 27.88
CA ASN A 110 0.10 -10.61 26.80
C ASN A 110 -0.76 -9.37 26.51
N LEU A 111 -0.22 -8.44 25.75
CA LEU A 111 -0.85 -7.17 25.44
C LEU A 111 -1.97 -7.40 24.40
N LYS A 112 -3.17 -6.89 24.72
CA LYS A 112 -4.30 -6.86 23.78
C LYS A 112 -4.45 -5.44 23.26
N PHE A 113 -4.17 -5.24 22.00
CA PHE A 113 -4.39 -3.98 21.29
C PHE A 113 -5.16 -4.23 19.98
N SER A 114 -5.70 -3.19 19.40
CA SER A 114 -6.49 -3.31 18.19
C SER A 114 -5.61 -3.78 17.00
N ASN A 115 -6.25 -4.30 15.95
CA ASN A 115 -5.53 -4.62 14.72
C ASN A 115 -4.82 -3.40 14.15
N GLN A 116 -5.44 -2.22 14.21
CA GLN A 116 -4.86 -0.97 13.74
C GLN A 116 -3.60 -0.61 14.52
N ASP A 117 -3.64 -0.61 15.86
CA ASP A 117 -2.45 -0.33 16.68
C ASP A 117 -1.33 -1.33 16.38
N SER A 118 -1.67 -2.60 16.18
CA SER A 118 -0.71 -3.64 15.77
C SER A 118 -0.06 -3.29 14.42
N ASP A 119 -0.84 -2.92 13.42
CA ASP A 119 -0.35 -2.61 12.08
C ASP A 119 0.49 -1.33 12.10
N ASP A 120 0.11 -0.32 12.88
CA ASP A 120 0.85 0.92 13.08
C ASP A 120 2.22 0.68 13.74
N VAL A 121 2.26 -0.10 14.82
CA VAL A 121 3.52 -0.47 15.50
C VAL A 121 4.43 -1.28 14.59
N ILE A 122 3.88 -2.22 13.84
CA ILE A 122 4.62 -3.00 12.83
C ILE A 122 5.24 -2.09 11.78
N ALA A 123 4.46 -1.16 11.23
CA ALA A 123 4.96 -0.20 10.26
C ALA A 123 6.10 0.64 10.83
N TYR A 124 5.95 1.12 12.08
CA TYR A 124 6.99 1.87 12.77
C TYR A 124 8.26 1.03 12.99
N ILE A 125 8.16 -0.17 13.55
CA ILE A 125 9.32 -1.04 13.77
C ILE A 125 10.07 -1.27 12.47
N LEU A 126 9.38 -1.62 11.38
CA LEU A 126 10.02 -1.89 10.10
C LEU A 126 10.64 -0.66 9.45
N SER A 127 10.13 0.54 9.76
CA SER A 127 10.73 1.80 9.29
C SER A 127 12.11 2.06 9.86
N LEU A 128 12.40 1.56 11.07
CA LEU A 128 13.71 1.72 11.72
C LEU A 128 14.85 1.04 10.95
N ARG A 129 14.54 0.02 10.14
CA ARG A 129 15.53 -0.63 9.26
C ARG A 129 16.10 0.32 8.20
N LYS A 130 15.27 1.21 7.69
CA LYS A 130 15.65 2.16 6.62
C LYS A 130 16.52 3.31 7.11
N ARG A 131 16.68 3.45 8.42
CA ARG A 131 17.37 4.57 9.08
C ARG A 131 18.77 4.20 9.57
N GLN A 132 19.22 2.96 9.29
CA GLN A 132 20.52 2.42 9.71
C GLN A 132 21.62 2.68 8.69
#